data_6e97212eaca6bd9533a4a1e510824ec8
#
_entry.id   6e97212eaca6bd9533a4a1e510824ec8
#
_cell.length_a   1.000
_cell.length_b   1.000
_cell.length_c   1.000
_cell.angle_alpha   90.00
_cell.angle_beta   90.00
_cell.angle_gamma   90.00
#
_symmetry.space_group_name_H-M   'P 1'
#
loop_
_entity.id
_entity.type
_entity.pdbx_description
1 polymer ?
#
loop_
_entity_poly.entity_id
_entity_poly.type
_entity_poly.pdbx_seq_one_letter_code
_entity_poly.pdbx_strand_id
1 'polypeptide(L)'
;MKFLVGLAASLLVLTIPALAQTADPKMTKAERAELIELLNKSEKEFVQAVEGLTDQQWSFKPGPDRWSVAECAEHIVLAEALLFETATTSLTAAADDKWEETLRKTDVLRRALPNRSTKVDAPAAIKPRQAMTRQQLMARFKEQRARALAYVQETEAPLKAHTAANPFFGALNAHQWLLYIPLHHLRHNLQIAEVKSSSSYPQ
;
A
#
# COMPACT_ATOMS: atom_id res chain seq x y z
N MET A 1 -51.38 -31.81 58.20
CA MET A 1 -50.20 -31.01 58.06
C MET A 1 -49.31 -31.68 56.95
N LYS A 2 -49.27 -31.14 55.72
CA LYS A 2 -48.42 -31.65 54.62
C LYS A 2 -47.31 -30.64 54.42
N PHE A 3 -46.11 -31.06 54.67
CA PHE A 3 -44.89 -30.27 54.40
C PHE A 3 -44.49 -30.46 52.93
N LEU A 4 -44.52 -29.40 52.12
CA LEU A 4 -43.91 -29.32 50.80
C LEU A 4 -42.44 -28.94 50.99
N VAL A 5 -41.55 -29.86 50.57
CA VAL A 5 -40.11 -29.59 50.45
C VAL A 5 -39.87 -29.06 49.02
N GLY A 6 -39.55 -27.78 48.89
CA GLY A 6 -39.18 -27.15 47.63
C GLY A 6 -37.72 -27.48 47.30
N LEU A 7 -37.49 -28.15 46.17
CA LEU A 7 -36.16 -28.43 45.62
C LEU A 7 -35.72 -27.21 44.82
N ALA A 8 -34.76 -26.42 45.30
CA ALA A 8 -34.14 -25.33 44.57
C ALA A 8 -33.03 -25.92 43.68
N ALA A 9 -33.27 -25.94 42.39
CA ALA A 9 -32.23 -26.29 41.40
C ALA A 9 -31.35 -25.07 41.11
N SER A 10 -30.13 -25.06 41.64
CA SER A 10 -29.12 -24.03 41.32
C SER A 10 -28.53 -24.30 39.96
N LEU A 11 -28.84 -23.41 38.97
CA LEU A 11 -28.26 -23.46 37.64
C LEU A 11 -26.82 -22.89 37.70
N LEU A 12 -25.83 -23.75 37.62
CA LEU A 12 -24.41 -23.36 37.54
C LEU A 12 -24.14 -22.88 36.11
N VAL A 13 -24.08 -21.57 35.90
CA VAL A 13 -23.68 -20.97 34.62
C VAL A 13 -22.16 -21.08 34.53
N LEU A 14 -21.65 -22.06 33.77
CA LEU A 14 -20.25 -22.16 33.36
C LEU A 14 -19.95 -21.04 32.35
N THR A 15 -19.37 -19.95 32.80
CA THR A 15 -18.76 -18.95 31.92
C THR A 15 -17.47 -19.53 31.36
N ILE A 16 -17.51 -19.99 30.11
CA ILE A 16 -16.31 -20.35 29.34
C ILE A 16 -15.62 -19.03 29.01
N PRO A 17 -14.36 -18.76 29.47
CA PRO A 17 -13.63 -17.60 29.03
C PRO A 17 -13.46 -17.69 27.52
N ALA A 18 -13.96 -16.69 26.77
CA ALA A 18 -13.65 -16.54 25.35
C ALA A 18 -12.13 -16.33 25.25
N LEU A 19 -11.41 -17.37 24.79
CA LEU A 19 -10.02 -17.22 24.40
C LEU A 19 -9.99 -16.13 23.34
N ALA A 20 -9.35 -15.00 23.67
CA ALA A 20 -9.10 -13.96 22.70
C ALA A 20 -8.30 -14.61 21.55
N GLN A 21 -8.94 -14.74 20.38
CA GLN A 21 -8.30 -15.31 19.21
C GLN A 21 -7.22 -14.31 18.79
N THR A 22 -5.95 -14.68 18.96
CA THR A 22 -4.82 -13.89 18.47
C THR A 22 -4.95 -13.73 16.97
N ALA A 23 -4.74 -12.53 16.46
CA ALA A 23 -4.81 -12.28 15.02
C ALA A 23 -3.75 -13.13 14.29
N ASP A 24 -4.11 -13.64 13.11
CA ASP A 24 -3.15 -14.38 12.28
C ASP A 24 -2.14 -13.39 11.67
N PRO A 25 -0.82 -13.57 11.89
CA PRO A 25 0.19 -12.72 11.31
C PRO A 25 0.34 -12.85 9.79
N LYS A 26 -0.21 -13.89 9.18
CA LYS A 26 -0.24 -14.07 7.72
C LYS A 26 -1.33 -13.22 7.07
N MET A 27 -1.19 -12.97 5.78
CA MET A 27 -2.30 -12.43 4.99
C MET A 27 -3.46 -13.41 4.95
N THR A 28 -4.66 -12.91 5.16
CA THR A 28 -5.90 -13.66 4.85
C THR A 28 -6.09 -13.76 3.33
N LYS A 29 -6.93 -14.68 2.89
CA LYS A 29 -7.31 -14.78 1.47
C LYS A 29 -7.94 -13.48 0.95
N ALA A 30 -8.72 -12.78 1.78
CA ALA A 30 -9.35 -11.52 1.40
C ALA A 30 -8.32 -10.38 1.25
N GLU A 31 -7.37 -10.25 2.18
CA GLU A 31 -6.28 -9.27 2.09
C GLU A 31 -5.41 -9.51 0.86
N ARG A 32 -5.10 -10.78 0.55
CA ARG A 32 -4.35 -11.14 -0.66
C ARG A 32 -5.09 -10.76 -1.93
N ALA A 33 -6.37 -11.10 -2.02
CA ALA A 33 -7.21 -10.77 -3.18
C ALA A 33 -7.33 -9.26 -3.39
N GLU A 34 -7.57 -8.49 -2.32
CA GLU A 34 -7.61 -7.03 -2.35
C GLU A 34 -6.29 -6.44 -2.86
N LEU A 35 -5.17 -6.91 -2.32
CA LEU A 35 -3.86 -6.40 -2.69
C LEU A 35 -3.53 -6.67 -4.17
N ILE A 36 -3.85 -7.86 -4.68
CA ILE A 36 -3.70 -8.20 -6.10
C ILE A 36 -4.60 -7.31 -6.97
N GLU A 37 -5.86 -7.09 -6.57
CA GLU A 37 -6.78 -6.22 -7.29
C GLU A 37 -6.26 -4.79 -7.37
N LEU A 38 -5.80 -4.23 -6.24
CA LEU A 38 -5.25 -2.88 -6.18
C LEU A 38 -3.96 -2.73 -7.00
N LEU A 39 -3.06 -3.74 -6.99
CA LEU A 39 -1.85 -3.76 -7.81
C LEU A 39 -2.22 -3.74 -9.30
N ASN A 40 -3.13 -4.60 -9.75
CA ASN A 40 -3.57 -4.65 -11.14
C ASN A 40 -4.29 -3.35 -11.55
N LYS A 41 -5.15 -2.81 -10.69
CA LYS A 41 -5.86 -1.55 -10.95
C LYS A 41 -4.90 -0.40 -11.13
N SER A 42 -3.98 -0.22 -10.17
CA SER A 42 -3.02 0.89 -10.20
C SER A 42 -2.06 0.80 -11.39
N GLU A 43 -1.66 -0.40 -11.82
CA GLU A 43 -0.89 -0.64 -13.04
C GLU A 43 -1.67 -0.24 -14.29
N LYS A 44 -2.89 -0.77 -14.44
CA LYS A 44 -3.75 -0.47 -15.60
C LYS A 44 -3.96 1.03 -15.76
N GLU A 45 -4.30 1.72 -14.68
CA GLU A 45 -4.51 3.17 -14.68
C GLU A 45 -3.23 3.93 -15.04
N PHE A 46 -2.07 3.50 -14.52
CA PHE A 46 -0.78 4.12 -14.85
C PHE A 46 -0.43 3.95 -16.32
N VAL A 47 -0.49 2.72 -16.84
CA VAL A 47 -0.19 2.44 -18.26
C VAL A 47 -1.09 3.27 -19.17
N GLN A 48 -2.41 3.28 -18.91
CA GLN A 48 -3.37 4.10 -19.67
C GLN A 48 -3.09 5.60 -19.59
N ALA A 49 -2.60 6.08 -18.45
CA ALA A 49 -2.31 7.51 -18.26
C ALA A 49 -1.11 7.98 -19.08
N VAL A 50 -0.15 7.07 -19.39
CA VAL A 50 1.13 7.42 -20.05
C VAL A 50 1.26 6.88 -21.47
N GLU A 51 0.36 5.99 -21.90
CA GLU A 51 0.36 5.42 -23.25
C GLU A 51 0.08 6.48 -24.31
N GLY A 52 0.78 6.42 -25.43
CA GLY A 52 0.55 7.29 -26.60
C GLY A 52 0.93 8.77 -26.41
N LEU A 53 1.49 9.17 -25.27
CA LEU A 53 1.91 10.55 -25.06
C LEU A 53 3.08 10.93 -25.98
N THR A 54 3.03 12.13 -26.56
CA THR A 54 4.17 12.74 -27.23
C THR A 54 5.27 13.09 -26.22
N ASP A 55 6.49 13.36 -26.68
CA ASP A 55 7.59 13.76 -25.77
C ASP A 55 7.30 15.12 -25.11
N GLN A 56 6.59 16.01 -25.80
CA GLN A 56 6.14 17.29 -25.26
C GLN A 56 5.13 17.07 -24.13
N GLN A 57 4.15 16.18 -24.31
CA GLN A 57 3.16 15.83 -23.28
C GLN A 57 3.81 15.14 -22.08
N TRP A 58 4.77 14.25 -22.33
CA TRP A 58 5.51 13.50 -21.31
C TRP A 58 6.34 14.42 -20.40
N SER A 59 7.01 15.42 -20.98
CA SER A 59 7.90 16.34 -20.27
C SER A 59 7.20 17.63 -19.77
N PHE A 60 5.94 17.85 -20.14
CA PHE A 60 5.21 19.06 -19.78
C PHE A 60 5.09 19.24 -18.25
N LYS A 61 5.43 20.45 -17.79
CA LYS A 61 5.28 20.89 -16.38
C LYS A 61 4.22 21.99 -16.28
N PRO A 62 3.15 21.78 -15.47
CA PRO A 62 2.12 22.81 -15.27
C PRO A 62 2.62 24.08 -14.57
N GLY A 63 3.81 24.04 -13.98
CA GLY A 63 4.45 25.16 -13.28
C GLY A 63 5.82 24.77 -12.75
N PRO A 64 6.62 25.72 -12.24
CA PRO A 64 8.02 25.50 -11.84
C PRO A 64 8.15 24.46 -10.71
N ASP A 65 7.19 24.45 -9.76
CA ASP A 65 7.18 23.55 -8.60
C ASP A 65 6.25 22.36 -8.77
N ARG A 66 5.83 22.07 -10.01
CA ARG A 66 4.96 20.93 -10.33
C ARG A 66 5.73 19.90 -11.13
N TRP A 67 5.46 18.66 -10.86
CA TRP A 67 6.03 17.54 -11.60
C TRP A 67 5.36 17.38 -12.96
N SER A 68 6.16 16.98 -13.95
CA SER A 68 5.70 16.49 -15.23
C SER A 68 5.16 15.06 -15.12
N VAL A 69 4.56 14.54 -16.19
CA VAL A 69 4.20 13.11 -16.29
C VAL A 69 5.44 12.24 -16.13
N ALA A 70 6.56 12.62 -16.78
CA ALA A 70 7.85 11.92 -16.66
C ALA A 70 8.33 11.81 -15.21
N GLU A 71 8.30 12.94 -14.47
CA GLU A 71 8.73 12.98 -13.08
C GLU A 71 7.81 12.16 -12.16
N CYS A 72 6.48 12.19 -12.40
CA CYS A 72 5.55 11.33 -11.68
C CYS A 72 5.83 9.85 -11.94
N ALA A 73 6.08 9.48 -13.18
CA ALA A 73 6.36 8.10 -13.58
C ALA A 73 7.67 7.59 -12.98
N GLU A 74 8.74 8.41 -13.01
CA GLU A 74 10.01 8.03 -12.38
C GLU A 74 9.86 7.85 -10.86
N HIS A 75 9.13 8.75 -10.21
CA HIS A 75 8.84 8.65 -8.78
C HIS A 75 8.07 7.37 -8.42
N ILE A 76 7.06 7.01 -9.21
CA ILE A 76 6.31 5.75 -9.06
C ILE A 76 7.26 4.56 -9.06
N VAL A 77 8.15 4.48 -10.05
CA VAL A 77 9.10 3.36 -10.19
C VAL A 77 10.10 3.30 -9.04
N LEU A 78 10.63 4.44 -8.63
CA LEU A 78 11.57 4.52 -7.51
C LEU A 78 10.89 4.16 -6.18
N ALA A 79 9.66 4.63 -5.98
CA ALA A 79 8.89 4.35 -4.77
C ALA A 79 8.49 2.88 -4.69
N GLU A 80 8.02 2.25 -5.78
CA GLU A 80 7.66 0.82 -5.77
C GLU A 80 8.83 -0.06 -5.36
N ALA A 81 10.03 0.22 -5.90
CA ALA A 81 11.24 -0.50 -5.51
C ALA A 81 11.53 -0.39 -4.01
N LEU A 82 11.53 0.84 -3.47
CA LEU A 82 11.81 1.11 -2.06
C LEU A 82 10.77 0.46 -1.14
N LEU A 83 9.49 0.59 -1.46
CA LEU A 83 8.40 0.05 -0.66
C LEU A 83 8.41 -1.48 -0.63
N PHE A 84 8.64 -2.12 -1.78
CA PHE A 84 8.76 -3.57 -1.88
C PHE A 84 9.98 -4.10 -1.12
N GLU A 85 11.13 -3.44 -1.27
CA GLU A 85 12.35 -3.78 -0.54
C GLU A 85 12.15 -3.63 0.98
N THR A 86 11.52 -2.54 1.43
CA THR A 86 11.22 -2.33 2.85
C THR A 86 10.32 -3.45 3.39
N ALA A 87 9.26 -3.82 2.65
CA ALA A 87 8.36 -4.90 3.05
C ALA A 87 9.10 -6.24 3.21
N THR A 88 9.93 -6.60 2.23
CA THR A 88 10.63 -7.90 2.22
C THR A 88 11.81 -7.94 3.18
N THR A 89 12.54 -6.84 3.33
CA THR A 89 13.70 -6.77 4.24
C THR A 89 13.26 -6.76 5.70
N SER A 90 12.09 -6.19 6.03
CA SER A 90 11.56 -6.24 7.40
C SER A 90 11.39 -7.66 7.93
N LEU A 91 11.18 -8.63 7.05
CA LEU A 91 11.05 -10.06 7.42
C LEU A 91 12.36 -10.69 7.92
N THR A 92 13.49 -10.05 7.70
CA THR A 92 14.80 -10.55 8.21
C THR A 92 15.05 -10.18 9.66
N ALA A 93 14.31 -9.22 10.20
CA ALA A 93 14.34 -8.86 11.62
C ALA A 93 13.47 -9.82 12.47
N ALA A 94 13.63 -9.78 13.78
CA ALA A 94 12.72 -10.47 14.68
C ALA A 94 11.28 -9.95 14.54
N ALA A 95 10.30 -10.81 14.81
CA ALA A 95 8.90 -10.39 14.89
C ALA A 95 8.73 -9.32 15.97
N ASP A 96 7.85 -8.38 15.73
CA ASP A 96 7.50 -7.31 16.67
C ASP A 96 6.36 -7.79 17.58
N ASP A 97 6.61 -7.91 18.87
CA ASP A 97 5.61 -8.36 19.84
C ASP A 97 4.36 -7.47 19.90
N LYS A 98 4.45 -6.24 19.36
CA LYS A 98 3.35 -5.27 19.32
C LYS A 98 2.76 -5.07 17.92
N TRP A 99 3.02 -5.97 16.99
CA TRP A 99 2.57 -5.84 15.60
C TRP A 99 1.06 -5.63 15.47
N GLU A 100 0.26 -6.19 16.35
CA GLU A 100 -1.20 -6.04 16.33
C GLU A 100 -1.64 -4.57 16.46
N GLU A 101 -0.86 -3.73 17.14
CA GLU A 101 -1.12 -2.30 17.24
C GLU A 101 -1.07 -1.60 15.87
N THR A 102 -0.39 -2.19 14.89
CA THR A 102 -0.31 -1.65 13.53
C THR A 102 -1.59 -1.87 12.72
N LEU A 103 -2.39 -2.89 13.04
CA LEU A 103 -3.55 -3.30 12.23
C LEU A 103 -4.54 -2.18 11.96
N ARG A 104 -4.79 -1.33 12.96
CA ARG A 104 -5.66 -0.13 12.83
C ARG A 104 -5.21 0.86 11.76
N LYS A 105 -3.93 0.82 11.36
CA LYS A 105 -3.37 1.74 10.36
C LYS A 105 -3.74 1.36 8.93
N THR A 106 -4.19 0.14 8.69
CA THR A 106 -4.57 -0.31 7.34
C THR A 106 -5.65 0.59 6.73
N ASP A 107 -6.70 0.92 7.50
CA ASP A 107 -7.75 1.82 7.03
C ASP A 107 -7.30 3.28 6.94
N VAL A 108 -6.34 3.68 7.77
CA VAL A 108 -5.71 5.01 7.67
C VAL A 108 -4.96 5.12 6.34
N LEU A 109 -4.17 4.11 5.97
CA LEU A 109 -3.44 4.08 4.70
C LEU A 109 -4.38 4.14 3.49
N ARG A 110 -5.46 3.35 3.50
CA ARG A 110 -6.46 3.34 2.40
C ARG A 110 -7.06 4.72 2.15
N ARG A 111 -7.32 5.49 3.20
CA ARG A 111 -7.89 6.84 3.08
C ARG A 111 -6.86 7.92 2.80
N ALA A 112 -5.71 7.84 3.46
CA ALA A 112 -4.72 8.92 3.44
C ALA A 112 -3.84 8.90 2.19
N LEU A 113 -3.39 7.72 1.74
CA LEU A 113 -2.41 7.63 0.66
C LEU A 113 -2.94 8.14 -0.69
N PRO A 114 -4.15 7.77 -1.16
CA PRO A 114 -4.66 8.30 -2.41
C PRO A 114 -5.09 9.78 -2.33
N ASN A 115 -5.28 10.30 -1.11
CA ASN A 115 -5.77 11.67 -0.91
C ASN A 115 -4.69 12.69 -1.30
N ARG A 116 -5.02 13.57 -2.27
CA ARG A 116 -4.13 14.62 -2.78
C ARG A 116 -4.43 16.02 -2.23
N SER A 117 -5.32 16.15 -1.27
CA SER A 117 -5.64 17.45 -0.66
C SER A 117 -4.44 18.11 0.04
N THR A 118 -3.48 17.30 0.48
CA THR A 118 -2.25 17.76 1.13
C THR A 118 -1.04 17.41 0.28
N LYS A 119 -0.21 18.43 -0.04
CA LYS A 119 1.10 18.23 -0.66
C LYS A 119 2.06 17.62 0.35
N VAL A 120 2.76 16.59 -0.08
CA VAL A 120 3.80 15.91 0.71
C VAL A 120 5.08 15.92 -0.11
N ASP A 121 6.19 16.34 0.49
CA ASP A 121 7.48 16.30 -0.17
C ASP A 121 8.03 14.87 -0.20
N ALA A 122 8.48 14.45 -1.37
CA ALA A 122 9.07 13.14 -1.53
C ALA A 122 10.44 13.06 -0.83
N PRO A 123 10.72 11.96 -0.11
CA PRO A 123 12.06 11.68 0.40
C PRO A 123 13.11 11.71 -0.73
N ALA A 124 14.33 12.12 -0.41
CA ALA A 124 15.41 12.31 -1.39
C ALA A 124 15.70 11.05 -2.22
N ALA A 125 15.55 9.86 -1.62
CA ALA A 125 15.81 8.56 -2.28
C ALA A 125 14.88 8.29 -3.47
N ILE A 126 13.66 8.85 -3.45
CA ILE A 126 12.64 8.63 -4.48
C ILE A 126 12.25 9.91 -5.23
N LYS A 127 13.01 11.00 -5.06
CA LYS A 127 12.83 12.19 -5.90
C LYS A 127 13.23 11.90 -7.34
N PRO A 128 12.41 12.33 -8.33
CA PRO A 128 12.73 12.18 -9.75
C PRO A 128 14.04 12.90 -10.07
N ARG A 129 14.89 12.27 -10.89
CA ARG A 129 16.19 12.81 -11.32
C ARG A 129 16.33 12.82 -12.83
N GLN A 130 15.31 12.33 -13.56
CA GLN A 130 15.30 12.16 -15.01
C GLN A 130 16.50 11.30 -15.51
N ALA A 131 16.83 10.28 -14.71
CA ALA A 131 17.99 9.41 -14.97
C ALA A 131 17.68 8.26 -15.94
N MET A 132 16.41 8.05 -16.28
CA MET A 132 15.95 6.96 -17.14
C MET A 132 15.20 7.49 -18.36
N THR A 133 15.42 6.87 -19.52
CA THR A 133 14.54 7.08 -20.67
C THR A 133 13.15 6.53 -20.39
N ARG A 134 12.13 7.00 -21.12
CA ARG A 134 10.75 6.45 -21.01
C ARG A 134 10.73 4.94 -21.16
N GLN A 135 11.46 4.40 -22.16
CA GLN A 135 11.51 2.96 -22.39
C GLN A 135 12.10 2.19 -21.21
N GLN A 136 13.23 2.65 -20.66
CA GLN A 136 13.86 2.05 -19.48
C GLN A 136 12.94 2.10 -18.25
N LEU A 137 12.27 3.23 -18.06
CA LEU A 137 11.34 3.44 -16.95
C LEU A 137 10.15 2.47 -17.04
N MET A 138 9.52 2.35 -18.23
CA MET A 138 8.38 1.45 -18.42
C MET A 138 8.78 -0.03 -18.32
N ALA A 139 9.97 -0.40 -18.81
CA ALA A 139 10.49 -1.76 -18.65
C ALA A 139 10.69 -2.10 -17.17
N ARG A 140 11.34 -1.20 -16.41
CA ARG A 140 11.57 -1.37 -14.97
C ARG A 140 10.27 -1.43 -14.18
N PHE A 141 9.31 -0.60 -14.53
CA PHE A 141 7.97 -0.64 -13.91
C PHE A 141 7.31 -2.01 -14.07
N LYS A 142 7.28 -2.54 -15.30
CA LYS A 142 6.69 -3.85 -15.60
C LYS A 142 7.37 -4.99 -14.83
N GLU A 143 8.69 -4.96 -14.78
CA GLU A 143 9.47 -5.96 -14.04
C GLU A 143 9.17 -5.92 -12.54
N GLN A 144 9.17 -4.74 -11.94
CA GLN A 144 8.89 -4.56 -10.51
C GLN A 144 7.47 -4.99 -10.16
N ARG A 145 6.47 -4.60 -10.98
CA ARG A 145 5.09 -4.97 -10.78
C ARG A 145 4.88 -6.48 -10.90
N ALA A 146 5.47 -7.13 -11.89
CA ALA A 146 5.42 -8.59 -12.03
C ALA A 146 6.02 -9.28 -10.80
N ARG A 147 7.15 -8.78 -10.29
CA ARG A 147 7.78 -9.29 -9.06
C ARG A 147 6.88 -9.11 -7.84
N ALA A 148 6.26 -7.93 -7.66
CA ALA A 148 5.37 -7.66 -6.54
C ALA A 148 4.12 -8.57 -6.59
N LEU A 149 3.51 -8.74 -7.77
CA LEU A 149 2.36 -9.61 -7.97
C LEU A 149 2.69 -11.08 -7.66
N ALA A 150 3.79 -11.61 -8.21
CA ALA A 150 4.23 -12.98 -7.95
C ALA A 150 4.48 -13.19 -6.44
N TYR A 151 5.19 -12.27 -5.79
CA TYR A 151 5.43 -12.35 -4.36
C TYR A 151 4.12 -12.37 -3.53
N VAL A 152 3.18 -11.48 -3.83
CA VAL A 152 1.90 -11.40 -3.12
C VAL A 152 1.06 -12.66 -3.36
N GLN A 153 1.12 -13.25 -4.54
CA GLN A 153 0.39 -14.49 -4.87
C GLN A 153 0.91 -15.70 -4.07
N GLU A 154 2.21 -15.79 -3.85
CA GLU A 154 2.87 -17.00 -3.36
C GLU A 154 3.26 -16.95 -1.88
N THR A 155 3.49 -15.74 -1.32
CA THR A 155 4.04 -15.63 0.03
C THR A 155 3.11 -16.17 1.11
N GLU A 156 3.68 -17.00 1.99
CA GLU A 156 3.06 -17.48 3.23
C GLU A 156 3.79 -16.91 4.47
N ALA A 157 4.62 -15.90 4.25
CA ALA A 157 5.34 -15.25 5.34
C ALA A 157 4.36 -14.57 6.34
N PRO A 158 4.74 -14.48 7.63
CA PRO A 158 3.93 -13.80 8.65
C PRO A 158 4.08 -12.27 8.55
N LEU A 159 3.65 -11.71 7.41
CA LEU A 159 3.88 -10.31 7.03
C LEU A 159 3.45 -9.29 8.09
N LYS A 160 2.39 -9.60 8.86
CA LYS A 160 1.89 -8.66 9.87
C LYS A 160 2.75 -8.65 11.13
N ALA A 161 3.49 -9.74 11.41
CA ALA A 161 4.36 -9.82 12.57
C ALA A 161 5.67 -9.01 12.45
N HIS A 162 6.05 -8.58 11.26
CA HIS A 162 7.30 -7.87 11.02
C HIS A 162 7.03 -6.42 10.65
N THR A 163 7.63 -5.49 11.37
CA THR A 163 7.40 -4.06 11.21
C THR A 163 8.65 -3.31 10.77
N ALA A 164 8.44 -2.19 10.09
CA ALA A 164 9.49 -1.21 9.78
C ALA A 164 8.94 0.21 9.97
N ALA A 165 9.83 1.14 10.34
CA ALA A 165 9.47 2.53 10.60
C ALA A 165 9.11 3.25 9.29
N ASN A 166 7.99 3.97 9.29
CA ASN A 166 7.56 4.86 8.22
C ASN A 166 7.57 6.31 8.74
N PRO A 167 8.15 7.29 8.00
CA PRO A 167 8.29 8.67 8.48
C PRO A 167 6.94 9.39 8.68
N PHE A 168 5.86 8.93 8.03
CA PHE A 168 4.55 9.58 8.08
C PHE A 168 3.54 8.85 8.97
N PHE A 169 3.67 7.53 9.10
CA PHE A 169 2.70 6.68 9.77
C PHE A 169 3.26 5.92 10.98
N GLY A 170 4.56 6.13 11.33
CA GLY A 170 5.25 5.36 12.36
C GLY A 170 5.47 3.91 11.92
N ALA A 171 5.51 2.94 12.84
CA ALA A 171 5.70 1.54 12.48
C ALA A 171 4.55 1.04 11.59
N LEU A 172 4.89 0.45 10.44
CA LEU A 172 3.98 -0.28 9.54
C LEU A 172 4.47 -1.72 9.43
N ASN A 173 3.54 -2.68 9.40
CA ASN A 173 3.89 -4.06 9.15
C ASN A 173 4.15 -4.34 7.66
N ALA A 174 4.79 -5.47 7.32
CA ALA A 174 5.19 -5.79 5.95
C ALA A 174 3.99 -5.87 5.00
N HIS A 175 2.82 -6.35 5.44
CA HIS A 175 1.59 -6.31 4.64
C HIS A 175 1.18 -4.87 4.31
N GLN A 176 1.27 -3.95 5.27
CA GLN A 176 0.96 -2.53 5.06
C GLN A 176 1.95 -1.84 4.13
N TRP A 177 3.23 -2.22 4.15
CA TRP A 177 4.23 -1.74 3.20
C TRP A 177 3.92 -2.21 1.77
N LEU A 178 3.46 -3.47 1.58
CA LEU A 178 3.00 -3.95 0.29
C LEU A 178 1.73 -3.22 -0.16
N LEU A 179 0.77 -2.99 0.74
CA LEU A 179 -0.45 -2.24 0.45
C LEU A 179 -0.16 -0.77 0.10
N TYR A 180 0.90 -0.21 0.65
CA TYR A 180 1.35 1.15 0.34
C TYR A 180 1.65 1.31 -1.16
N ILE A 181 2.22 0.29 -1.81
CA ILE A 181 2.58 0.33 -3.23
C ILE A 181 1.41 0.77 -4.12
N PRO A 182 0.32 0.01 -4.25
CA PRO A 182 -0.78 0.39 -5.15
C PRO A 182 -1.49 1.67 -4.69
N LEU A 183 -1.65 1.92 -3.40
CA LEU A 183 -2.28 3.13 -2.91
C LEU A 183 -1.46 4.40 -3.24
N HIS A 184 -0.14 4.32 -3.17
CA HIS A 184 0.76 5.39 -3.56
C HIS A 184 0.72 5.61 -5.08
N HIS A 185 0.63 4.55 -5.88
CA HIS A 185 0.45 4.66 -7.32
C HIS A 185 -0.85 5.37 -7.67
N LEU A 186 -1.97 5.00 -7.04
CA LEU A 186 -3.25 5.69 -7.24
C LEU A 186 -3.15 7.19 -6.97
N ARG A 187 -2.42 7.60 -5.93
CA ARG A 187 -2.14 9.01 -5.66
C ARG A 187 -1.44 9.70 -6.83
N HIS A 188 -0.43 9.06 -7.41
CA HIS A 188 0.35 9.64 -8.49
C HIS A 188 -0.32 9.50 -9.87
N ASN A 189 -1.18 8.51 -10.08
CA ASN A 189 -2.08 8.45 -11.24
C ASN A 189 -3.03 9.67 -11.25
N LEU A 190 -3.58 10.04 -10.09
CA LEU A 190 -4.36 11.27 -9.95
C LEU A 190 -3.51 12.51 -10.23
N GLN A 191 -2.23 12.53 -9.80
CA GLN A 191 -1.31 13.64 -10.11
C GLN A 191 -1.05 13.76 -11.61
N ILE A 192 -0.86 12.65 -12.32
CA ILE A 192 -0.73 12.64 -13.77
C ILE A 192 -2.00 13.20 -14.43
N ALA A 193 -3.17 12.81 -13.96
CA ALA A 193 -4.43 13.36 -14.45
C ALA A 193 -4.54 14.88 -14.23
N GLU A 194 -4.09 15.38 -13.07
CA GLU A 194 -4.01 16.83 -12.81
C GLU A 194 -3.04 17.55 -13.78
N VAL A 195 -1.90 16.94 -14.12
CA VAL A 195 -0.97 17.49 -15.13
C VAL A 195 -1.65 17.58 -16.48
N LYS A 196 -2.32 16.51 -16.91
CA LYS A 196 -3.01 16.43 -18.20
C LYS A 196 -4.23 17.34 -18.30
N SER A 197 -4.83 17.72 -17.16
CA SER A 197 -5.98 18.67 -17.11
C SER A 197 -5.58 20.14 -17.10
N SER A 198 -4.28 20.46 -17.09
CA SER A 198 -3.81 21.85 -17.16
C SER A 198 -4.25 22.51 -18.46
N SER A 199 -4.72 23.76 -18.38
CA SER A 199 -5.17 24.53 -19.55
C SER A 199 -4.07 24.75 -20.61
N SER A 200 -2.79 24.65 -20.20
CA SER A 200 -1.62 24.76 -21.06
C SER A 200 -1.01 23.40 -21.45
N TYR A 201 -1.69 22.29 -21.16
CA TYR A 201 -1.22 20.96 -21.55
C TYR A 201 -1.22 20.82 -23.07
N PRO A 202 -0.13 20.33 -23.71
CA PRO A 202 -0.03 20.16 -25.15
C PRO A 202 -1.12 19.23 -25.69
N GLN A 203 -1.72 19.62 -26.83
CA GLN A 203 -2.73 18.82 -27.52
C GLN A 203 -2.10 17.80 -28.48
#